data_661e18f40828433101ff621c36a9a079
#
_entry.id   661e18f40828433101ff621c36a9a079
#
_cell.length_a   1.000
_cell.length_b   1.000
_cell.length_c   1.000
_cell.angle_alpha   90.00
_cell.angle_beta   90.00
_cell.angle_gamma   90.00
#
_symmetry.space_group_name_H-M   'P 1'
#
loop_
_entity.id
_entity.type
_entity.pdbx_description
1 polymer ?
#
loop_
_entity_poly.entity_id
_entity_poly.type
_entity_poly.pdbx_seq_one_letter_code
_entity_poly.pdbx_strand_id
1 'polypeptide(L)'
;MSVSTTTYGMLAEFTTPADAMHAAEKVRDAGYRRWDVFTPFPVHGMDKAMGLKNSKVGWFSFIGGVTGYTTGMLMIWFLNKIDYPILIGGKPLFSPFGAFPPSYELTILLGAFGAIGGMLFLNRLPRLHHPLLKHRRFAYASHDRFYVVIETADPKFNEVETRKLLEAAGSKRIELVEE
;
A
#
# COMPACT_ATOMS: atom_id res chain seq x y z
N MET A 1 -8.53 -29.63 25.84
CA MET A 1 -7.48 -28.86 25.14
C MET A 1 -8.04 -27.47 24.92
N SER A 2 -7.68 -26.49 25.76
CA SER A 2 -8.04 -25.08 25.54
C SER A 2 -7.15 -24.58 24.42
N VAL A 3 -7.72 -24.38 23.25
CA VAL A 3 -7.07 -23.60 22.19
C VAL A 3 -6.91 -22.20 22.79
N SER A 4 -5.69 -21.79 23.09
CA SER A 4 -5.41 -20.40 23.43
C SER A 4 -5.67 -19.59 22.14
N THR A 5 -6.84 -19.05 22.01
CA THR A 5 -7.18 -18.12 20.92
C THR A 5 -6.34 -16.88 21.09
N THR A 6 -5.38 -16.72 20.21
CA THR A 6 -4.54 -15.52 20.17
C THR A 6 -5.42 -14.39 19.64
N THR A 7 -5.57 -13.32 20.41
CA THR A 7 -6.37 -12.15 19.97
C THR A 7 -5.55 -11.36 18.97
N TYR A 8 -6.11 -11.13 17.76
CA TYR A 8 -5.48 -10.33 16.72
C TYR A 8 -5.52 -8.82 17.05
N GLY A 9 -6.67 -8.34 17.50
CA GLY A 9 -6.85 -6.92 17.74
C GLY A 9 -8.24 -6.56 18.23
N MET A 10 -8.47 -5.26 18.36
CA MET A 10 -9.74 -4.68 18.76
C MET A 10 -10.37 -3.96 17.58
N LEU A 11 -11.60 -4.37 17.22
CA LEU A 11 -12.40 -3.84 16.11
C LEU A 11 -13.46 -2.89 16.67
N ALA A 12 -13.43 -1.62 16.27
CA ALA A 12 -14.42 -0.61 16.62
C ALA A 12 -15.28 -0.24 15.43
N GLU A 13 -16.61 -0.26 15.58
CA GLU A 13 -17.60 0.02 14.53
C GLU A 13 -18.11 1.46 14.63
N PHE A 14 -18.15 2.15 13.48
CA PHE A 14 -18.69 3.50 13.31
C PHE A 14 -19.73 3.51 12.19
N THR A 15 -20.67 4.44 12.24
CA THR A 15 -21.78 4.54 11.27
C THR A 15 -21.60 5.64 10.26
N THR A 16 -20.75 6.63 10.54
CA THR A 16 -20.49 7.73 9.63
C THR A 16 -19.00 7.85 9.29
N PRO A 17 -18.67 8.33 8.11
CA PRO A 17 -17.28 8.59 7.75
C PRO A 17 -16.62 9.65 8.63
N ALA A 18 -17.41 10.62 9.14
CA ALA A 18 -16.92 11.68 10.01
C ALA A 18 -16.48 11.13 11.37
N ASP A 19 -17.28 10.22 11.96
CA ASP A 19 -16.94 9.58 13.25
C ASP A 19 -15.69 8.72 13.12
N ALA A 20 -15.59 7.94 12.03
CA ALA A 20 -14.41 7.12 11.76
C ALA A 20 -13.14 7.97 11.55
N MET A 21 -13.28 9.12 10.88
CA MET A 21 -12.15 10.03 10.67
C MET A 21 -11.70 10.67 11.99
N HIS A 22 -12.66 11.10 12.82
CA HIS A 22 -12.35 11.65 14.16
C HIS A 22 -11.72 10.58 15.07
N ALA A 23 -12.19 9.34 15.00
CA ALA A 23 -11.58 8.23 15.72
C ALA A 23 -10.14 7.97 15.24
N ALA A 24 -9.90 8.00 13.93
CA ALA A 24 -8.56 7.86 13.36
C ALA A 24 -7.60 8.94 13.88
N GLU A 25 -8.04 10.20 13.95
CA GLU A 25 -7.26 11.30 14.53
C GLU A 25 -6.89 11.03 15.99
N LYS A 26 -7.87 10.61 16.81
CA LYS A 26 -7.61 10.28 18.21
C LYS A 26 -6.64 9.13 18.40
N VAL A 27 -6.76 8.06 17.60
CA VAL A 27 -5.87 6.90 17.66
C VAL A 27 -4.45 7.30 17.24
N ARG A 28 -4.31 8.10 16.16
CA ARG A 28 -3.03 8.68 15.73
C ARG A 28 -2.39 9.52 16.84
N ASP A 29 -3.16 10.44 17.42
CA ASP A 29 -2.66 11.40 18.42
C ASP A 29 -2.31 10.70 19.74
N ALA A 30 -3.01 9.60 20.06
CA ALA A 30 -2.63 8.69 21.14
C ALA A 30 -1.32 7.94 20.86
N GLY A 31 -0.83 7.95 19.60
CA GLY A 31 0.47 7.42 19.20
C GLY A 31 0.50 5.91 18.97
N TYR A 32 -0.62 5.30 18.64
CA TYR A 32 -0.67 3.93 18.15
C TYR A 32 0.04 3.83 16.79
N ARG A 33 0.65 2.68 16.51
CA ARG A 33 1.44 2.44 15.30
C ARG A 33 0.93 1.30 14.43
N ARG A 34 0.23 0.31 15.05
CA ARG A 34 -0.31 -0.86 14.35
C ARG A 34 -1.82 -0.85 14.43
N TRP A 35 -2.40 -0.06 13.56
CA TRP A 35 -3.84 0.10 13.44
C TRP A 35 -4.20 0.48 12.00
N ASP A 36 -5.44 0.25 11.61
CA ASP A 36 -5.94 0.55 10.28
C ASP A 36 -7.41 0.98 10.30
N VAL A 37 -7.86 1.62 9.21
CA VAL A 37 -9.23 2.05 9.01
C VAL A 37 -9.79 1.39 7.75
N PHE A 38 -10.95 0.76 7.89
CA PHE A 38 -11.65 0.10 6.78
C PHE A 38 -12.94 0.85 6.50
N THR A 39 -13.11 1.24 5.23
CA THR A 39 -14.25 2.02 4.76
C THR A 39 -14.82 1.42 3.49
N PRO A 40 -16.16 1.46 3.28
CA PRO A 40 -16.79 0.89 2.07
C PRO A 40 -16.49 1.69 0.81
N PHE A 41 -16.07 2.94 0.95
CA PHE A 41 -15.69 3.83 -0.13
C PHE A 41 -14.55 4.75 0.31
N PRO A 42 -13.77 5.32 -0.63
CA PRO A 42 -12.69 6.25 -0.29
C PRO A 42 -13.22 7.50 0.44
N VAL A 43 -12.71 7.75 1.64
CA VAL A 43 -13.05 8.94 2.44
C VAL A 43 -11.98 9.99 2.26
N HIS A 44 -12.36 11.13 1.70
CA HIS A 44 -11.40 12.22 1.48
C HIS A 44 -10.86 12.76 2.80
N GLY A 45 -9.53 12.85 2.91
CA GLY A 45 -8.86 13.31 4.12
C GLY A 45 -8.52 12.21 5.14
N MET A 46 -8.95 10.95 4.93
CA MET A 46 -8.63 9.84 5.83
C MET A 46 -7.12 9.63 5.97
N ASP A 47 -6.35 9.73 4.88
CA ASP A 47 -4.88 9.63 4.91
C ASP A 47 -4.25 10.65 5.86
N LYS A 48 -4.77 11.88 5.87
CA LYS A 48 -4.32 12.95 6.79
C LYS A 48 -4.74 12.65 8.23
N ALA A 49 -5.97 12.19 8.43
CA ALA A 49 -6.47 11.79 9.74
C ALA A 49 -5.63 10.67 10.34
N MET A 50 -5.26 9.69 9.53
CA MET A 50 -4.36 8.60 9.91
C MET A 50 -2.88 9.02 10.04
N GLY A 51 -2.50 10.19 9.51
CA GLY A 51 -1.10 10.64 9.49
C GLY A 51 -0.22 9.85 8.52
N LEU A 52 -0.81 9.27 7.48
CA LEU A 52 -0.08 8.51 6.46
C LEU A 52 0.83 9.41 5.62
N LYS A 53 2.02 8.92 5.32
CA LYS A 53 2.97 9.56 4.42
C LYS A 53 2.72 9.12 2.98
N ASN A 54 3.22 9.91 2.02
CA ASN A 54 3.16 9.57 0.61
C ASN A 54 3.75 8.17 0.34
N SER A 55 3.09 7.43 -0.54
CA SER A 55 3.51 6.09 -0.93
C SER A 55 4.90 6.09 -1.58
N LYS A 56 5.71 5.10 -1.23
CA LYS A 56 7.05 4.88 -1.83
C LYS A 56 6.97 4.19 -3.20
N VAL A 57 5.79 3.74 -3.65
CA VAL A 57 5.60 3.07 -4.96
C VAL A 57 6.13 3.92 -6.11
N GLY A 58 5.97 5.26 -6.06
CA GLY A 58 6.51 6.16 -7.06
C GLY A 58 8.02 6.03 -7.27
N TRP A 59 8.79 5.77 -6.22
CA TRP A 59 10.23 5.53 -6.32
C TRP A 59 10.56 4.21 -7.03
N PHE A 60 9.79 3.15 -6.79
CA PHE A 60 9.96 1.88 -7.50
C PHE A 60 9.69 2.05 -9.00
N SER A 61 8.62 2.76 -9.35
CA SER A 61 8.30 3.08 -10.74
C SER A 61 9.38 3.94 -11.40
N PHE A 62 9.88 4.96 -10.70
CA PHE A 62 10.95 5.84 -11.20
C PHE A 62 12.25 5.06 -11.47
N ILE A 63 12.69 4.23 -10.52
CA ILE A 63 13.90 3.40 -10.67
C ILE A 63 13.72 2.41 -11.82
N GLY A 64 12.54 1.78 -11.93
CA GLY A 64 12.22 0.91 -13.07
C GLY A 64 12.30 1.64 -14.40
N GLY A 65 11.71 2.83 -14.49
CA GLY A 65 11.73 3.66 -15.69
C GLY A 65 13.16 4.08 -16.11
N VAL A 66 13.95 4.58 -15.16
CA VAL A 66 15.37 4.94 -15.42
C VAL A 66 16.17 3.73 -15.88
N THR A 67 15.97 2.58 -15.25
CA THR A 67 16.61 1.33 -15.66
C THR A 67 16.22 0.95 -17.08
N GLY A 68 14.92 1.03 -17.41
CA GLY A 68 14.43 0.73 -18.75
C GLY A 68 15.02 1.63 -19.83
N TYR A 69 15.03 2.94 -19.57
CA TYR A 69 15.62 3.93 -20.48
C TYR A 69 17.11 3.64 -20.73
N THR A 70 17.86 3.48 -19.65
CA THR A 70 19.30 3.23 -19.73
C THR A 70 19.61 1.92 -20.46
N THR A 71 18.86 0.85 -20.14
CA THR A 71 18.99 -0.44 -20.80
C THR A 71 18.73 -0.33 -22.30
N GLY A 72 17.66 0.35 -22.71
CA GLY A 72 17.34 0.58 -24.12
C GLY A 72 18.43 1.32 -24.86
N MET A 73 18.90 2.43 -24.28
CA MET A 73 19.99 3.22 -24.88
C MET A 73 21.29 2.41 -25.02
N LEU A 74 21.70 1.71 -23.96
CA LEU A 74 22.91 0.88 -23.97
C LEU A 74 22.79 -0.30 -24.93
N MET A 75 21.63 -0.94 -24.97
CA MET A 75 21.38 -2.06 -25.88
C MET A 75 21.51 -1.64 -27.34
N ILE A 76 20.88 -0.55 -27.76
CA ILE A 76 20.98 -0.03 -29.14
C ILE A 76 22.40 0.41 -29.47
N TRP A 77 23.07 1.08 -28.50
CA TRP A 77 24.47 1.47 -28.68
C TRP A 77 25.37 0.24 -28.87
N PHE A 78 25.23 -0.78 -28.02
CA PHE A 78 26.03 -1.99 -28.08
C PHE A 78 25.79 -2.75 -29.38
N LEU A 79 24.54 -3.04 -29.72
CA LEU A 79 24.19 -3.80 -30.92
C LEU A 79 24.66 -3.14 -32.22
N ASN A 80 24.44 -1.81 -32.34
CA ASN A 80 24.76 -1.12 -33.60
C ASN A 80 26.22 -0.70 -33.72
N LYS A 81 26.93 -0.48 -32.61
CA LYS A 81 28.29 0.05 -32.65
C LYS A 81 29.37 -1.01 -32.40
N ILE A 82 29.05 -2.06 -31.65
CA ILE A 82 30.04 -3.08 -31.23
C ILE A 82 29.74 -4.44 -31.86
N ASP A 83 28.53 -4.98 -31.64
CA ASP A 83 28.18 -6.35 -32.03
C ASP A 83 27.99 -6.48 -33.54
N TYR A 84 27.22 -5.59 -34.16
CA TYR A 84 26.90 -5.65 -35.58
C TYR A 84 26.93 -4.29 -36.28
N PRO A 85 28.13 -3.71 -36.50
CA PRO A 85 28.29 -2.37 -37.06
C PRO A 85 28.08 -2.33 -38.56
N ILE A 86 26.82 -2.26 -39.01
CA ILE A 86 26.50 -2.11 -40.44
C ILE A 86 26.15 -0.65 -40.75
N LEU A 87 26.89 -0.06 -41.66
CA LEU A 87 26.60 1.24 -42.24
C LEU A 87 25.57 1.14 -43.35
N ILE A 88 24.35 1.63 -43.11
CA ILE A 88 23.27 1.67 -44.08
C ILE A 88 22.95 3.13 -44.44
N GLY A 89 23.12 3.48 -45.74
CA GLY A 89 22.73 4.80 -46.26
C GLY A 89 23.41 5.99 -45.60
N GLY A 90 24.64 5.82 -45.08
CA GLY A 90 25.41 6.88 -44.42
C GLY A 90 24.89 7.25 -43.02
N LYS A 91 23.99 6.47 -42.44
CA LYS A 91 23.47 6.71 -41.07
C LYS A 91 24.59 6.46 -40.03
N PRO A 92 24.70 7.31 -38.98
CA PRO A 92 25.61 7.04 -37.88
C PRO A 92 25.22 5.72 -37.19
N LEU A 93 26.20 4.95 -36.74
CA LEU A 93 25.98 3.66 -36.07
C LEU A 93 25.12 3.80 -34.79
N PHE A 94 25.21 4.93 -34.12
CA PHE A 94 24.37 5.27 -32.97
C PHE A 94 23.90 6.71 -33.04
N SER A 95 22.60 6.91 -32.82
CA SER A 95 21.98 8.21 -32.62
C SER A 95 20.99 8.11 -31.47
N PRO A 96 21.05 9.01 -30.46
CA PRO A 96 20.09 9.03 -29.37
C PRO A 96 18.64 9.14 -29.85
N PHE A 97 18.39 9.90 -30.92
CA PHE A 97 17.06 10.05 -31.51
C PHE A 97 16.52 8.73 -32.12
N GLY A 98 17.39 7.95 -32.77
CA GLY A 98 17.02 6.64 -33.31
C GLY A 98 16.84 5.57 -32.21
N ALA A 99 17.54 5.70 -31.09
CA ALA A 99 17.44 4.81 -29.95
C ALA A 99 16.28 5.17 -29.00
N PHE A 100 15.70 6.38 -29.15
CA PHE A 100 14.65 6.86 -28.25
C PHE A 100 13.39 5.99 -28.24
N PRO A 101 12.77 5.58 -29.38
CA PRO A 101 11.53 4.80 -29.35
C PRO A 101 11.63 3.51 -28.55
N PRO A 102 12.59 2.58 -28.81
CA PRO A 102 12.70 1.35 -28.04
C PRO A 102 13.11 1.61 -26.58
N SER A 103 13.90 2.65 -26.31
CA SER A 103 14.23 3.05 -24.93
C SER A 103 13.03 3.55 -24.18
N TYR A 104 12.13 4.30 -24.84
CA TYR A 104 10.88 4.76 -24.26
C TYR A 104 9.94 3.60 -23.92
N GLU A 105 9.81 2.61 -24.83
CA GLU A 105 9.02 1.40 -24.58
C GLU A 105 9.52 0.65 -23.35
N LEU A 106 10.83 0.44 -23.24
CA LEU A 106 11.42 -0.21 -22.06
C LEU A 106 11.25 0.64 -20.79
N THR A 107 11.26 1.96 -20.90
CA THR A 107 11.00 2.87 -19.78
C THR A 107 9.60 2.63 -19.21
N ILE A 108 8.59 2.58 -20.06
CA ILE A 108 7.20 2.35 -19.66
C ILE A 108 7.06 0.94 -19.07
N LEU A 109 7.60 -0.07 -19.76
CA LEU A 109 7.49 -1.46 -19.33
C LEU A 109 8.10 -1.69 -17.96
N LEU A 110 9.36 -1.28 -17.76
CA LEU A 110 10.04 -1.48 -16.47
C LEU A 110 9.50 -0.53 -15.38
N GLY A 111 9.03 0.66 -15.75
CA GLY A 111 8.32 1.55 -14.84
C GLY A 111 7.01 0.95 -14.31
N ALA A 112 6.23 0.31 -15.20
CA ALA A 112 5.02 -0.41 -14.82
C ALA A 112 5.30 -1.62 -13.91
N PHE A 113 6.30 -2.44 -14.26
CA PHE A 113 6.74 -3.54 -13.40
C PHE A 113 7.27 -3.04 -12.05
N GLY A 114 7.99 -1.93 -12.03
CA GLY A 114 8.42 -1.28 -10.81
C GLY A 114 7.24 -0.86 -9.93
N ALA A 115 6.20 -0.27 -10.51
CA ALA A 115 5.00 0.12 -9.77
C ALA A 115 4.26 -1.09 -9.18
N ILE A 116 4.00 -2.12 -10.01
CA ILE A 116 3.31 -3.35 -9.55
C ILE A 116 4.14 -4.08 -8.50
N GLY A 117 5.42 -4.31 -8.78
CA GLY A 117 6.33 -4.99 -7.86
C GLY A 117 6.48 -4.22 -6.54
N GLY A 118 6.63 -2.90 -6.62
CA GLY A 118 6.69 -2.02 -5.44
C GLY A 118 5.41 -2.05 -4.61
N MET A 119 4.24 -2.05 -5.25
CA MET A 119 2.95 -2.18 -4.58
C MET A 119 2.83 -3.52 -3.85
N LEU A 120 3.12 -4.64 -4.53
CA LEU A 120 3.04 -5.96 -3.93
C LEU A 120 4.04 -6.13 -2.77
N PHE A 121 5.27 -5.65 -2.95
CA PHE A 121 6.31 -5.74 -1.94
C PHE A 121 5.99 -4.91 -0.69
N LEU A 122 5.57 -3.65 -0.85
CA LEU A 122 5.25 -2.76 0.26
C LEU A 122 4.02 -3.24 1.04
N ASN A 123 3.03 -3.80 0.35
CA ASN A 123 1.82 -4.35 0.96
C ASN A 123 1.99 -5.80 1.46
N ARG A 124 3.18 -6.40 1.28
CA ARG A 124 3.47 -7.81 1.63
C ARG A 124 2.46 -8.78 1.02
N LEU A 125 2.07 -8.54 -0.23
CA LEU A 125 1.17 -9.41 -0.98
C LEU A 125 1.97 -10.49 -1.75
N PRO A 126 1.41 -11.70 -1.97
CA PRO A 126 0.05 -12.13 -1.61
C PRO A 126 -0.10 -12.52 -0.15
N ARG A 127 -1.22 -12.10 0.47
CA ARG A 127 -1.65 -12.56 1.79
C ARG A 127 -2.86 -13.48 1.61
N LEU A 128 -2.69 -14.77 1.86
CA LEU A 128 -3.74 -15.76 1.67
C LEU A 128 -4.77 -15.78 2.80
N HIS A 129 -4.43 -15.22 3.95
CA HIS A 129 -5.27 -15.20 5.14
C HIS A 129 -5.13 -13.89 5.91
N HIS A 130 -6.26 -13.36 6.39
CA HIS A 130 -6.30 -12.23 7.30
C HIS A 130 -7.36 -12.48 8.38
N PRO A 131 -7.04 -12.34 9.68
CA PRO A 131 -7.97 -12.65 10.78
C PRO A 131 -9.30 -11.90 10.68
N LEU A 132 -9.28 -10.64 10.26
CA LEU A 132 -10.49 -9.83 10.09
C LEU A 132 -11.50 -10.45 9.12
N LEU A 133 -11.06 -11.20 8.10
CA LEU A 133 -11.97 -11.81 7.12
C LEU A 133 -12.80 -12.96 7.72
N LYS A 134 -12.35 -13.57 8.82
CA LYS A 134 -13.13 -14.56 9.57
C LYS A 134 -14.24 -13.91 10.40
N HIS A 135 -14.06 -12.64 10.76
CA HIS A 135 -14.99 -11.96 11.64
C HIS A 135 -16.27 -11.58 10.90
N ARG A 136 -17.39 -12.17 11.30
CA ARG A 136 -18.68 -12.08 10.59
C ARG A 136 -19.15 -10.63 10.33
N ARG A 137 -18.88 -9.72 11.26
CA ARG A 137 -19.28 -8.32 11.14
C ARG A 137 -18.38 -7.51 10.22
N PHE A 138 -17.14 -7.92 10.05
CA PHE A 138 -16.22 -7.22 9.16
C PHE A 138 -16.69 -7.23 7.70
N ALA A 139 -17.57 -8.17 7.32
CA ALA A 139 -18.21 -8.17 6.00
C ALA A 139 -18.97 -6.86 5.69
N TYR A 140 -19.51 -6.18 6.72
CA TYR A 140 -20.18 -4.89 6.54
C TYR A 140 -19.24 -3.72 6.22
N ALA A 141 -17.93 -3.90 6.34
CA ALA A 141 -16.93 -2.94 5.86
C ALA A 141 -17.02 -2.68 4.36
N SER A 142 -17.61 -3.61 3.60
CA SER A 142 -17.83 -3.47 2.15
C SER A 142 -19.21 -2.91 1.80
N HIS A 143 -20.07 -2.62 2.79
CA HIS A 143 -21.43 -2.18 2.56
C HIS A 143 -21.69 -0.76 3.12
N ASP A 144 -21.79 -0.63 4.42
CA ASP A 144 -22.30 0.60 5.05
C ASP A 144 -21.63 0.95 6.39
N ARG A 145 -20.61 0.20 6.81
CA ARG A 145 -19.95 0.39 8.10
C ARG A 145 -18.49 0.79 7.95
N PHE A 146 -18.04 1.56 8.91
CA PHE A 146 -16.66 2.02 9.03
C PHE A 146 -16.03 1.36 10.24
N TYR A 147 -14.82 0.87 10.08
CA TYR A 147 -14.14 0.17 11.16
C TYR A 147 -12.76 0.77 11.41
N VAL A 148 -12.42 0.91 12.69
CA VAL A 148 -11.05 1.16 13.14
C VAL A 148 -10.57 -0.07 13.88
N VAL A 149 -9.42 -0.58 13.50
CA VAL A 149 -8.82 -1.78 14.09
C VAL A 149 -7.49 -1.42 14.71
N ILE A 150 -7.27 -1.83 15.95
CA ILE A 150 -5.98 -1.69 16.63
C ILE A 150 -5.48 -3.09 16.95
N GLU A 151 -4.29 -3.43 16.41
CA GLU A 151 -3.68 -4.75 16.61
C GLU A 151 -3.15 -4.92 18.03
N THR A 152 -3.26 -6.11 18.61
CA THR A 152 -2.64 -6.45 19.90
C THR A 152 -1.11 -6.39 19.84
N ALA A 153 -0.54 -6.52 18.65
CA ALA A 153 0.89 -6.39 18.41
C ALA A 153 1.42 -4.94 18.50
N ASP A 154 0.54 -3.94 18.75
CA ASP A 154 0.96 -2.57 18.99
C ASP A 154 1.62 -2.45 20.38
N PRO A 155 2.79 -1.79 20.49
CA PRO A 155 3.47 -1.62 21.78
C PRO A 155 2.66 -0.89 22.85
N LYS A 156 1.67 -0.09 22.45
CA LYS A 156 0.77 0.66 23.35
C LYS A 156 -0.55 -0.06 23.62
N PHE A 157 -0.75 -1.23 23.01
CA PHE A 157 -2.01 -1.92 23.18
C PHE A 157 -2.22 -2.34 24.65
N ASN A 158 -3.31 -1.85 25.21
CA ASN A 158 -3.85 -2.30 26.50
C ASN A 158 -5.36 -2.40 26.33
N GLU A 159 -5.92 -3.58 26.60
CA GLU A 159 -7.33 -3.85 26.32
C GLU A 159 -8.27 -2.82 26.95
N VAL A 160 -8.01 -2.44 28.20
CA VAL A 160 -8.86 -1.49 28.95
C VAL A 160 -8.70 -0.07 28.42
N GLU A 161 -7.48 0.39 28.22
CA GLU A 161 -7.19 1.74 27.76
C GLU A 161 -7.58 1.93 26.29
N THR A 162 -7.29 0.95 25.44
CA THR A 162 -7.66 0.97 24.03
C THR A 162 -9.18 0.98 23.86
N ARG A 163 -9.90 0.19 24.65
CA ARG A 163 -11.37 0.22 24.67
C ARG A 163 -11.92 1.57 25.07
N LYS A 164 -11.43 2.15 26.15
CA LYS A 164 -11.84 3.50 26.60
C LYS A 164 -11.58 4.57 25.55
N LEU A 165 -10.45 4.52 24.87
CA LEU A 165 -10.13 5.44 23.78
C LEU A 165 -11.14 5.34 22.63
N LEU A 166 -11.45 4.12 22.19
CA LEU A 166 -12.40 3.87 21.12
C LEU A 166 -13.84 4.23 21.50
N GLU A 167 -14.24 3.99 22.75
CA GLU A 167 -15.52 4.44 23.29
C GLU A 167 -15.61 5.97 23.33
N ALA A 168 -14.57 6.64 23.82
CA ALA A 168 -14.47 8.09 23.83
C ALA A 168 -14.40 8.70 22.40
N ALA A 169 -14.01 7.91 21.42
CA ALA A 169 -14.06 8.27 20.00
C ALA A 169 -15.46 8.15 19.38
N GLY A 170 -16.44 7.61 20.13
CA GLY A 170 -17.83 7.50 19.69
C GLY A 170 -18.15 6.18 18.98
N SER A 171 -17.35 5.12 19.21
CA SER A 171 -17.66 3.82 18.64
C SER A 171 -18.99 3.27 19.16
N LYS A 172 -19.80 2.71 18.27
CA LYS A 172 -21.08 2.07 18.64
C LYS A 172 -20.88 0.69 19.24
N ARG A 173 -19.82 0.01 18.81
CA ARG A 173 -19.51 -1.35 19.23
C ARG A 173 -18.02 -1.63 19.12
N ILE A 174 -17.51 -2.34 20.11
CA ILE A 174 -16.11 -2.74 20.17
C ILE A 174 -16.09 -4.24 20.44
N GLU A 175 -15.39 -4.98 19.57
CA GLU A 175 -15.25 -6.42 19.65
C GLU A 175 -13.77 -6.81 19.56
N LEU A 176 -13.38 -7.88 20.28
CA LEU A 176 -12.08 -8.50 20.11
C LEU A 176 -12.14 -9.45 18.93
N VAL A 177 -11.13 -9.41 18.08
CA VAL A 177 -10.97 -10.30 16.92
C VAL A 177 -9.95 -11.35 17.26
N GLU A 178 -10.32 -12.62 17.11
CA GLU A 178 -9.44 -13.78 17.26
C GLU A 178 -8.65 -14.06 15.98
N GLU A 179 -7.46 -14.64 16.11
CA GLU A 179 -6.62 -15.06 14.98
C GLU A 179 -7.20 -16.23 14.17
#